data_ff610c7847b474d03e62d549606f2bbf
#
_entry.id   ff610c7847b474d03e62d549606f2bbf
#
_cell.length_a   1.000
_cell.length_b   1.000
_cell.length_c   1.000
_cell.angle_alpha   90.00
_cell.angle_beta   90.00
_cell.angle_gamma   90.00
#
_symmetry.space_group_name_H-M   'P 1'
#
loop_
_entity.id
_entity.type
_entity.pdbx_description
1 polymer ?
#
loop_
_entity_poly.entity_id
_entity_poly.type
_entity_poly.pdbx_seq_one_letter_code
_entity_poly.pdbx_strand_id
1 'polypeptide(L)'
;MKAAPLQNWQESPPGWLESLFIFISLLLVSQALAPLLLIGSSGDEALGDSNPGTLISALLIYSVAFVLVARRPGAVLNTIAEDWLLMAIFILPVISVLWSVDRGTSARRVVALLMTGIYCVYIARRLSPDEFLRRLLLVLFVGGVASLIYTALDPRDAIEHSTINTGSWKGIYGHKAILGRIAAIAVTVSVYVKAKHVWEKPMRWATIAIFLFLAIKSQSRASWLMMMGGFGFMFLIAVLRNRRLSSGLKLTIALALGLVVLGAAAAEFDKVIAAFGRDDTFSGRTTLWHGAIAVASADHPILGAGYRAFWTATGAAGVRDYIQGWGRLPGHGHNGYLDVWLELGWAGVALFAIFLLTMIVRLARRVLRAPDEPAWAAFAIFFFVFILNNASVTVAFKHTDIAWVTAVLACLYTRQCVTARLPVIARVTRQHWMRMARPVRAPAYARARPHFAEARS
;
A
#
# COMPACT_ATOMS: atom_id res chain seq x y z
N MET A 1 -11.10 -22.72 27.85
CA MET A 1 -10.94 -21.27 27.79
C MET A 1 -12.03 -20.70 26.88
N LYS A 2 -12.97 -19.91 27.41
CA LYS A 2 -13.97 -19.21 26.62
C LYS A 2 -13.23 -18.11 25.84
N ALA A 3 -13.22 -18.20 24.51
CA ALA A 3 -12.74 -17.11 23.67
C ALA A 3 -13.51 -15.82 24.05
N ALA A 4 -12.83 -14.83 24.59
CA ALA A 4 -13.42 -13.53 24.82
C ALA A 4 -13.94 -13.00 23.47
N PRO A 5 -15.13 -12.37 23.40
CA PRO A 5 -15.61 -11.78 22.17
C PRO A 5 -14.54 -10.80 21.70
N LEU A 6 -14.19 -10.88 20.40
CA LEU A 6 -13.30 -9.95 19.72
C LEU A 6 -13.91 -8.54 19.86
N GLN A 7 -13.55 -7.84 20.94
CA GLN A 7 -13.91 -6.43 21.10
C GLN A 7 -13.30 -5.68 19.92
N ASN A 8 -14.17 -5.11 19.11
CA ASN A 8 -13.76 -4.28 17.98
C ASN A 8 -12.93 -3.12 18.52
N TRP A 9 -11.68 -3.02 18.10
CA TRP A 9 -10.83 -1.87 18.44
C TRP A 9 -11.45 -0.53 18.00
N GLN A 10 -12.45 -0.59 17.11
CA GLN A 10 -13.17 0.55 16.55
C GLN A 10 -14.28 1.09 17.47
N GLU A 11 -14.60 0.43 18.60
CA GLU A 11 -15.72 0.82 19.48
C GLU A 11 -15.49 2.15 20.20
N SER A 12 -14.24 2.55 20.42
CA SER A 12 -13.89 3.85 20.99
C SER A 12 -13.02 4.66 20.02
N PRO A 13 -13.26 5.98 19.88
CA PRO A 13 -12.39 6.81 19.07
C PRO A 13 -10.96 6.80 19.62
N PRO A 14 -9.92 6.93 18.77
CA PRO A 14 -8.54 7.04 19.24
C PRO A 14 -8.38 8.23 20.19
N GLY A 15 -7.70 8.00 21.31
CA GLY A 15 -7.30 9.08 22.21
C GLY A 15 -6.40 10.11 21.51
N TRP A 16 -6.13 11.25 22.15
CA TRP A 16 -5.34 12.32 21.53
C TRP A 16 -3.90 11.88 21.22
N LEU A 17 -3.23 11.14 22.10
CA LEU A 17 -1.88 10.60 21.87
C LEU A 17 -1.87 9.61 20.71
N GLU A 18 -2.85 8.71 20.67
CA GLU A 18 -2.98 7.74 19.57
C GLU A 18 -3.29 8.43 18.24
N SER A 19 -4.10 9.50 18.26
CA SER A 19 -4.38 10.33 17.08
C SER A 19 -3.14 11.04 16.58
N LEU A 20 -2.32 11.58 17.49
CA LEU A 20 -1.03 12.19 17.18
C LEU A 20 -0.06 11.16 16.58
N PHE A 21 0.01 9.96 17.18
CA PHE A 21 0.81 8.86 16.65
C PHE A 21 0.40 8.48 15.22
N ILE A 22 -0.89 8.32 14.96
CA ILE A 22 -1.41 8.01 13.61
C ILE A 22 -1.06 9.13 12.64
N PHE A 23 -1.18 10.39 13.04
CA PHE A 23 -0.86 11.54 12.21
C PHE A 23 0.63 11.56 11.82
N ILE A 24 1.54 11.46 12.80
CA ILE A 24 2.98 11.45 12.57
C ILE A 24 3.41 10.24 11.74
N SER A 25 2.85 9.06 12.02
CA SER A 25 3.17 7.85 11.26
C SER A 25 2.73 7.94 9.80
N LEU A 26 1.58 8.53 9.51
CA LEU A 26 1.12 8.76 8.14
C LEU A 26 1.96 9.85 7.43
N LEU A 27 2.44 10.89 8.13
CA LEU A 27 3.41 11.85 7.58
C LEU A 27 4.71 11.15 7.18
N LEU A 28 5.22 10.25 8.03
CA LEU A 28 6.43 9.48 7.70
C LEU A 28 6.21 8.57 6.48
N VAL A 29 5.14 7.79 6.50
CA VAL A 29 4.82 6.84 5.42
C VAL A 29 4.54 7.56 4.09
N SER A 30 4.01 8.79 4.14
CA SER A 30 3.86 9.66 2.96
C SER A 30 5.16 10.33 2.53
N GLN A 31 6.24 10.15 3.27
CA GLN A 31 7.55 10.81 3.06
C GLN A 31 7.53 12.34 3.23
N ALA A 32 6.50 12.88 3.86
CA ALA A 32 6.38 14.31 4.12
C ALA A 32 7.39 14.84 5.17
N LEU A 33 8.11 13.96 5.86
CA LEU A 33 9.17 14.33 6.81
C LEU A 33 10.57 14.21 6.21
N ALA A 34 10.69 13.99 4.89
CA ALA A 34 11.97 13.79 4.23
C ALA A 34 13.00 14.90 4.51
N PRO A 35 12.68 16.22 4.43
CA PRO A 35 13.65 17.26 4.71
C PRO A 35 14.24 17.21 6.13
N LEU A 36 13.45 16.81 7.11
CA LEU A 36 13.88 16.68 8.50
C LEU A 36 14.74 15.44 8.75
N LEU A 37 14.52 14.38 7.97
CA LEU A 37 15.18 13.10 8.15
C LEU A 37 16.41 12.91 7.28
N LEU A 38 16.51 13.67 6.19
CA LEU A 38 17.54 13.54 5.17
C LEU A 38 18.63 14.65 5.27
N ILE A 39 18.72 15.33 6.40
CA ILE A 39 19.71 16.38 6.63
C ILE A 39 21.11 15.82 6.32
N GLY A 40 21.83 16.48 5.39
CA GLY A 40 23.19 16.13 5.01
C GLY A 40 23.32 15.01 3.96
N SER A 41 22.22 14.46 3.42
CA SER A 41 22.24 13.51 2.31
C SER A 41 21.78 14.19 1.01
N SER A 42 22.52 14.03 -0.07
CA SER A 42 22.21 14.61 -1.39
C SER A 42 21.88 13.52 -2.42
N GLY A 43 20.87 13.80 -3.27
CA GLY A 43 20.52 12.98 -4.42
C GLY A 43 19.82 11.65 -4.09
N ASP A 44 20.07 10.62 -4.92
CA ASP A 44 19.45 9.28 -4.79
C ASP A 44 19.82 8.55 -3.48
N GLU A 45 20.89 8.98 -2.80
CA GLU A 45 21.26 8.49 -1.46
C GLU A 45 20.22 8.87 -0.39
N ALA A 46 19.60 10.03 -0.55
CA ALA A 46 18.56 10.50 0.34
C ALA A 46 17.33 9.55 0.34
N LEU A 47 17.11 8.85 -0.77
CA LEU A 47 16.04 7.86 -0.94
C LEU A 47 16.47 6.44 -0.58
N GLY A 48 17.77 6.25 -0.28
CA GLY A 48 18.31 4.95 0.12
C GLY A 48 17.84 4.52 1.50
N ASP A 49 17.60 3.22 1.67
CA ASP A 49 17.19 2.58 2.93
C ASP A 49 18.25 2.68 4.06
N SER A 50 19.36 3.35 3.82
CA SER A 50 20.51 3.44 4.72
C SER A 50 20.64 4.77 5.48
N ASN A 51 19.72 5.73 5.25
CA ASN A 51 19.77 7.01 5.98
C ASN A 51 19.40 6.80 7.46
N PRO A 52 20.26 7.17 8.42
CA PRO A 52 20.03 6.96 9.86
C PRO A 52 18.73 7.61 10.36
N GLY A 53 18.38 8.80 9.87
CA GLY A 53 17.17 9.51 10.27
C GLY A 53 15.89 8.78 9.86
N THR A 54 15.84 8.25 8.65
CA THR A 54 14.71 7.44 8.17
C THR A 54 14.62 6.11 8.93
N LEU A 55 15.75 5.48 9.24
CA LEU A 55 15.81 4.24 9.98
C LEU A 55 15.30 4.42 11.43
N ILE A 56 15.79 5.43 12.15
CA ILE A 56 15.40 5.70 13.54
C ILE A 56 13.90 6.04 13.62
N SER A 57 13.41 6.91 12.73
CA SER A 57 12.00 7.30 12.72
C SER A 57 11.08 6.13 12.37
N ALA A 58 11.47 5.27 11.43
CA ALA A 58 10.75 4.04 11.11
C ALA A 58 10.73 3.08 12.30
N LEU A 59 11.88 2.88 12.97
CA LEU A 59 12.00 2.04 14.17
C LEU A 59 11.07 2.53 15.28
N LEU A 60 11.04 3.82 15.57
CA LEU A 60 10.17 4.39 16.60
C LEU A 60 8.69 4.14 16.29
N ILE A 61 8.25 4.45 15.07
CA ILE A 61 6.85 4.25 14.68
C ILE A 61 6.46 2.78 14.71
N TYR A 62 7.32 1.91 14.18
CA TYR A 62 7.02 0.48 14.14
C TYR A 62 7.07 -0.16 15.52
N SER A 63 7.94 0.30 16.42
CA SER A 63 7.97 -0.17 17.81
C SER A 63 6.69 0.19 18.56
N VAL A 64 6.19 1.41 18.39
CA VAL A 64 4.90 1.82 18.99
C VAL A 64 3.76 1.00 18.40
N ALA A 65 3.68 0.84 17.07
CA ALA A 65 2.66 0.00 16.43
C ALA A 65 2.72 -1.45 16.94
N PHE A 66 3.93 -2.02 17.05
CA PHE A 66 4.14 -3.36 17.57
C PHE A 66 3.63 -3.51 19.01
N VAL A 67 3.96 -2.58 19.91
CA VAL A 67 3.48 -2.59 21.30
C VAL A 67 1.96 -2.51 21.38
N LEU A 68 1.34 -1.63 20.55
CA LEU A 68 -0.12 -1.49 20.51
C LEU A 68 -0.80 -2.78 20.02
N VAL A 69 -0.20 -3.45 19.04
CA VAL A 69 -0.67 -4.71 18.47
C VAL A 69 -0.43 -5.89 19.41
N ALA A 70 0.75 -5.95 20.06
CA ALA A 70 1.14 -7.01 20.98
C ALA A 70 0.22 -7.10 22.22
N ARG A 71 -0.44 -6.00 22.59
CA ARG A 71 -1.45 -6.00 23.64
C ARG A 71 -2.70 -6.82 23.28
N ARG A 72 -2.89 -7.18 22.01
CA ARG A 72 -4.05 -7.94 21.51
C ARG A 72 -3.66 -8.98 20.44
N PRO A 73 -2.80 -9.95 20.78
CA PRO A 73 -2.18 -10.87 19.80
C PRO A 73 -3.20 -11.72 19.04
N GLY A 74 -4.29 -12.14 19.68
CA GLY A 74 -5.32 -12.94 19.02
C GLY A 74 -6.03 -12.24 17.87
N ALA A 75 -6.20 -10.92 17.95
CA ALA A 75 -6.81 -10.15 16.85
C ALA A 75 -5.88 -10.08 15.63
N VAL A 76 -4.57 -10.02 15.86
CA VAL A 76 -3.55 -9.96 14.81
C VAL A 76 -3.41 -11.30 14.12
N LEU A 77 -3.24 -12.37 14.89
CA LEU A 77 -3.10 -13.72 14.35
C LEU A 77 -4.31 -14.12 13.50
N ASN A 78 -5.53 -13.79 13.94
CA ASN A 78 -6.72 -14.01 13.16
C ASN A 78 -6.74 -13.20 11.85
N THR A 79 -6.27 -11.95 11.87
CA THR A 79 -6.20 -11.11 10.67
C THR A 79 -5.24 -11.67 9.63
N ILE A 80 -4.09 -12.13 10.08
CA ILE A 80 -3.07 -12.73 9.23
C ILE A 80 -3.55 -14.08 8.70
N ALA A 81 -4.11 -14.94 9.54
CA ALA A 81 -4.59 -16.27 9.16
C ALA A 81 -5.78 -16.25 8.19
N GLU A 82 -6.58 -15.19 8.18
CA GLU A 82 -7.74 -15.06 7.29
C GLU A 82 -7.37 -14.82 5.82
N ASP A 83 -6.13 -14.36 5.51
CA ASP A 83 -5.71 -14.07 4.14
C ASP A 83 -4.36 -14.72 3.80
N TRP A 84 -4.43 -15.94 3.24
CA TRP A 84 -3.24 -16.69 2.82
C TRP A 84 -2.38 -15.93 1.80
N LEU A 85 -3.00 -15.08 0.96
CA LEU A 85 -2.28 -14.29 -0.04
C LEU A 85 -1.43 -13.21 0.61
N LEU A 86 -1.98 -12.54 1.63
CA LEU A 86 -1.22 -11.58 2.43
C LEU A 86 -0.06 -12.29 3.16
N MET A 87 -0.31 -13.47 3.73
CA MET A 87 0.75 -14.27 4.35
C MET A 87 1.85 -14.61 3.35
N ALA A 88 1.50 -15.12 2.16
CA ALA A 88 2.46 -15.53 1.15
C ALA A 88 3.35 -14.34 0.70
N ILE A 89 2.76 -13.15 0.51
CA ILE A 89 3.47 -11.93 0.14
C ILE A 89 4.53 -11.51 1.17
N PHE A 90 4.28 -11.76 2.47
CA PHE A 90 5.26 -11.46 3.51
C PHE A 90 6.22 -12.63 3.76
N ILE A 91 5.78 -13.88 3.61
CA ILE A 91 6.60 -15.08 3.84
C ILE A 91 7.67 -15.25 2.75
N LEU A 92 7.34 -15.03 1.48
CA LEU A 92 8.32 -15.23 0.40
C LEU A 92 9.58 -14.37 0.57
N PRO A 93 9.51 -13.05 0.85
CA PRO A 93 10.70 -12.25 1.20
C PRO A 93 11.47 -12.79 2.40
N VAL A 94 10.78 -13.30 3.44
CA VAL A 94 11.44 -13.90 4.63
C VAL A 94 12.25 -15.12 4.22
N ILE A 95 11.64 -16.05 3.48
CA ILE A 95 12.31 -17.27 3.04
C ILE A 95 13.47 -16.95 2.10
N SER A 96 13.36 -15.89 1.27
CA SER A 96 14.40 -15.50 0.33
C SER A 96 15.73 -15.13 0.98
N VAL A 97 15.75 -14.82 2.27
CA VAL A 97 17.00 -14.58 3.03
C VAL A 97 17.90 -15.80 3.02
N LEU A 98 17.36 -17.01 2.91
CA LEU A 98 18.12 -18.26 2.93
C LEU A 98 19.07 -18.40 1.73
N TRP A 99 18.67 -17.90 0.56
CA TRP A 99 19.47 -17.93 -0.67
C TRP A 99 20.00 -16.57 -1.11
N SER A 100 19.75 -15.52 -0.32
CA SER A 100 20.15 -14.17 -0.67
C SER A 100 21.66 -14.02 -0.83
N VAL A 101 22.07 -13.30 -1.88
CA VAL A 101 23.47 -12.92 -2.15
C VAL A 101 24.02 -11.93 -1.12
N ASP A 102 23.14 -11.19 -0.44
CA ASP A 102 23.45 -10.32 0.71
C ASP A 102 22.44 -10.56 1.82
N ARG A 103 22.69 -11.62 2.59
CA ARG A 103 21.79 -12.05 3.69
C ARG A 103 21.60 -10.96 4.75
N GLY A 104 22.65 -10.19 5.04
CA GLY A 104 22.60 -9.11 6.04
C GLY A 104 21.64 -8.01 5.63
N THR A 105 21.73 -7.57 4.38
CA THR A 105 20.82 -6.55 3.82
C THR A 105 19.38 -7.09 3.70
N SER A 106 19.20 -8.31 3.17
CA SER A 106 17.87 -8.92 3.07
C SER A 106 17.21 -9.07 4.43
N ALA A 107 17.91 -9.57 5.44
CA ALA A 107 17.34 -9.75 6.78
C ALA A 107 16.88 -8.43 7.41
N ARG A 108 17.71 -7.38 7.35
CA ARG A 108 17.30 -6.04 7.86
C ARG A 108 16.07 -5.51 7.16
N ARG A 109 15.99 -5.64 5.83
CA ARG A 109 14.88 -5.14 5.01
C ARG A 109 13.60 -5.97 5.17
N VAL A 110 13.74 -7.26 5.38
CA VAL A 110 12.61 -8.15 5.74
C VAL A 110 12.00 -7.73 7.08
N VAL A 111 12.81 -7.44 8.10
CA VAL A 111 12.28 -6.93 9.38
C VAL A 111 11.49 -5.65 9.17
N ALA A 112 12.00 -4.69 8.39
CA ALA A 112 11.28 -3.45 8.09
C ALA A 112 9.97 -3.70 7.32
N LEU A 113 9.96 -4.66 6.38
CA LEU A 113 8.76 -5.07 5.66
C LEU A 113 7.71 -5.68 6.59
N LEU A 114 8.11 -6.60 7.47
CA LEU A 114 7.23 -7.22 8.47
C LEU A 114 6.65 -6.17 9.42
N MET A 115 7.47 -5.23 9.89
CA MET A 115 7.01 -4.13 10.74
C MET A 115 6.01 -3.21 10.01
N THR A 116 6.20 -2.97 8.72
CA THR A 116 5.21 -2.27 7.88
C THR A 116 3.89 -3.06 7.82
N GLY A 117 3.96 -4.40 7.70
CA GLY A 117 2.79 -5.27 7.76
C GLY A 117 2.03 -5.16 9.08
N ILE A 118 2.74 -5.19 10.21
CA ILE A 118 2.19 -5.00 11.56
C ILE A 118 1.53 -3.62 11.70
N TYR A 119 2.18 -2.57 11.19
CA TYR A 119 1.60 -1.24 11.15
C TYR A 119 0.30 -1.19 10.32
N CYS A 120 0.26 -1.84 9.17
CA CYS A 120 -0.96 -1.93 8.37
C CYS A 120 -2.09 -2.66 9.10
N VAL A 121 -1.77 -3.76 9.82
CA VAL A 121 -2.74 -4.47 10.66
C VAL A 121 -3.27 -3.55 11.77
N TYR A 122 -2.39 -2.79 12.45
CA TYR A 122 -2.79 -1.80 13.45
C TYR A 122 -3.78 -0.79 12.85
N ILE A 123 -3.42 -0.14 11.76
CA ILE A 123 -4.27 0.87 11.10
C ILE A 123 -5.61 0.25 10.66
N ALA A 124 -5.60 -0.92 10.01
CA ALA A 124 -6.81 -1.56 9.53
C ALA A 124 -7.76 -1.99 10.65
N ARG A 125 -7.23 -2.39 11.81
CA ARG A 125 -8.03 -2.76 12.97
C ARG A 125 -8.53 -1.55 13.76
N ARG A 126 -7.79 -0.45 13.71
CA ARG A 126 -8.09 0.74 14.50
C ARG A 126 -8.98 1.74 13.78
N LEU A 127 -8.84 1.88 12.48
CA LEU A 127 -9.58 2.82 11.66
C LEU A 127 -10.46 2.09 10.65
N SER A 128 -11.67 2.60 10.45
CA SER A 128 -12.48 2.22 9.29
C SER A 128 -11.89 2.82 8.00
N PRO A 129 -12.24 2.31 6.81
CA PRO A 129 -11.81 2.89 5.53
C PRO A 129 -12.08 4.39 5.42
N ASP A 130 -13.28 4.84 5.80
CA ASP A 130 -13.67 6.26 5.77
C ASP A 130 -12.86 7.09 6.78
N GLU A 131 -12.54 6.53 7.93
CA GLU A 131 -11.73 7.19 8.97
C GLU A 131 -10.28 7.33 8.55
N PHE A 132 -9.71 6.29 7.94
CA PHE A 132 -8.40 6.34 7.34
C PHE A 132 -8.30 7.45 6.30
N LEU A 133 -9.26 7.55 5.37
CA LEU A 133 -9.26 8.61 4.35
C LEU A 133 -9.31 10.01 4.96
N ARG A 134 -10.10 10.23 6.01
CA ARG A 134 -10.18 11.55 6.68
C ARG A 134 -8.86 11.94 7.35
N ARG A 135 -8.19 11.00 8.03
CA ARG A 135 -6.87 11.26 8.62
C ARG A 135 -5.81 11.48 7.56
N LEU A 136 -5.86 10.68 6.49
CA LEU A 136 -4.97 10.86 5.36
C LEU A 136 -5.18 12.22 4.66
N LEU A 137 -6.42 12.70 4.52
CA LEU A 137 -6.71 14.04 4.00
C LEU A 137 -6.01 15.13 4.81
N LEU A 138 -6.09 15.07 6.14
CA LEU A 138 -5.42 16.04 7.02
C LEU A 138 -3.90 16.01 6.84
N VAL A 139 -3.32 14.81 6.81
CA VAL A 139 -1.87 14.61 6.58
C VAL A 139 -1.44 15.20 5.24
N LEU A 140 -2.19 14.94 4.19
CA LEU A 140 -1.89 15.43 2.84
C LEU A 140 -2.07 16.95 2.75
N PHE A 141 -3.12 17.51 3.35
CA PHE A 141 -3.29 18.96 3.42
C PHE A 141 -2.10 19.63 4.08
N VAL A 142 -1.69 19.16 5.27
CA VAL A 142 -0.52 19.69 5.99
C VAL A 142 0.75 19.52 5.16
N GLY A 143 0.96 18.34 4.54
CA GLY A 143 2.10 18.09 3.66
C GLY A 143 2.14 19.00 2.42
N GLY A 144 0.97 19.26 1.82
CA GLY A 144 0.85 20.17 0.69
C GLY A 144 1.20 21.62 1.06
N VAL A 145 0.63 22.13 2.16
CA VAL A 145 0.92 23.46 2.70
C VAL A 145 2.41 23.58 3.07
N ALA A 146 2.94 22.58 3.77
CA ALA A 146 4.35 22.53 4.14
C ALA A 146 5.27 22.53 2.90
N SER A 147 4.89 21.85 1.81
CA SER A 147 5.64 21.90 0.54
C SER A 147 5.69 23.29 -0.07
N LEU A 148 4.58 24.02 -0.05
CA LEU A 148 4.54 25.41 -0.56
C LEU A 148 5.42 26.32 0.30
N ILE A 149 5.30 26.23 1.62
CA ILE A 149 6.09 27.03 2.57
C ILE A 149 7.58 26.69 2.43
N TYR A 150 7.92 25.39 2.40
CA TYR A 150 9.31 24.95 2.27
C TYR A 150 9.95 25.44 0.97
N THR A 151 9.22 25.34 -0.15
CA THR A 151 9.71 25.84 -1.43
C THR A 151 9.89 27.35 -1.45
N ALA A 152 9.08 28.12 -0.71
CA ALA A 152 9.23 29.55 -0.58
C ALA A 152 10.42 29.97 0.32
N LEU A 153 10.68 29.20 1.40
CA LEU A 153 11.73 29.49 2.38
C LEU A 153 13.11 28.97 1.94
N ASP A 154 13.17 27.79 1.35
CA ASP A 154 14.39 27.15 0.87
C ASP A 154 14.22 26.57 -0.55
N PRO A 155 14.19 27.43 -1.58
CA PRO A 155 14.06 26.97 -2.96
C PRO A 155 15.27 26.15 -3.43
N ARG A 156 16.45 26.31 -2.78
CA ARG A 156 17.67 25.58 -3.15
C ARG A 156 17.53 24.09 -2.90
N ASP A 157 16.90 23.70 -1.78
CA ASP A 157 16.68 22.28 -1.50
C ASP A 157 15.33 21.78 -2.04
N ALA A 158 14.29 22.60 -2.09
CA ALA A 158 12.95 22.22 -2.52
C ALA A 158 12.76 22.06 -4.04
N ILE A 159 13.73 22.54 -4.85
CA ILE A 159 13.71 22.47 -6.32
C ILE A 159 14.90 21.62 -6.79
N GLU A 160 14.69 20.80 -7.80
CA GLU A 160 15.74 19.97 -8.40
C GLU A 160 16.72 20.83 -9.20
N HIS A 161 18.02 20.61 -9.00
CA HIS A 161 19.11 21.33 -9.68
C HIS A 161 19.95 20.40 -10.59
N SER A 162 19.59 19.11 -10.71
CA SER A 162 20.27 18.21 -11.64
C SER A 162 20.06 18.64 -13.08
N THR A 163 21.04 18.40 -13.95
CA THR A 163 21.01 18.81 -15.38
C THR A 163 19.75 18.31 -16.11
N ILE A 164 19.25 17.14 -15.73
CA ILE A 164 18.09 16.50 -16.35
C ILE A 164 16.76 17.04 -15.78
N ASN A 165 16.74 17.50 -14.52
CA ASN A 165 15.53 17.83 -13.77
C ASN A 165 15.48 19.28 -13.27
N THR A 166 16.32 20.16 -13.81
CA THR A 166 16.44 21.58 -13.39
C THR A 166 15.08 22.27 -13.35
N GLY A 167 14.77 22.92 -12.25
CA GLY A 167 13.53 23.69 -12.07
C GLY A 167 12.30 22.88 -11.67
N SER A 168 12.40 21.54 -11.59
CA SER A 168 11.29 20.69 -11.14
C SER A 168 11.13 20.75 -9.62
N TRP A 169 9.92 21.02 -9.13
CA TRP A 169 9.65 21.07 -7.69
C TRP A 169 9.56 19.66 -7.10
N LYS A 170 10.23 19.43 -5.99
CA LYS A 170 10.08 18.23 -5.14
C LYS A 170 9.40 18.56 -3.80
N GLY A 171 9.39 19.83 -3.38
CA GLY A 171 8.85 20.27 -2.11
C GLY A 171 9.51 19.52 -0.93
N ILE A 172 8.70 19.10 0.02
CA ILE A 172 9.15 18.29 1.17
C ILE A 172 9.31 16.78 0.85
N TYR A 173 9.06 16.32 -0.37
CA TYR A 173 9.00 14.87 -0.69
C TYR A 173 10.30 14.28 -1.26
N GLY A 174 11.41 14.98 -1.15
CA GLY A 174 12.73 14.48 -1.54
C GLY A 174 12.96 14.26 -3.04
N HIS A 175 11.92 13.89 -3.83
CA HIS A 175 12.01 13.70 -5.29
C HIS A 175 10.69 14.06 -5.99
N LYS A 176 10.78 14.67 -7.19
CA LYS A 176 9.62 15.12 -7.98
C LYS A 176 8.60 14.00 -8.31
N ALA A 177 9.06 12.76 -8.53
CA ALA A 177 8.17 11.64 -8.82
C ALA A 177 7.37 11.19 -7.59
N ILE A 178 7.94 11.36 -6.38
CA ILE A 178 7.24 11.09 -5.11
C ILE A 178 6.15 12.15 -4.92
N LEU A 179 6.49 13.44 -5.09
CA LEU A 179 5.51 14.52 -5.03
C LEU A 179 4.32 14.25 -5.97
N GLY A 180 4.58 13.82 -7.19
CA GLY A 180 3.51 13.55 -8.15
C GLY A 180 2.63 12.37 -7.78
N ARG A 181 3.20 11.29 -7.22
CA ARG A 181 2.43 10.16 -6.69
C ARG A 181 1.55 10.60 -5.51
N ILE A 182 2.10 11.36 -4.60
CA ILE A 182 1.36 11.93 -3.47
C ILE A 182 0.24 12.84 -3.96
N ALA A 183 0.46 13.61 -5.02
CA ALA A 183 -0.57 14.45 -5.63
C ALA A 183 -1.75 13.63 -6.16
N ALA A 184 -1.50 12.51 -6.85
CA ALA A 184 -2.54 11.62 -7.33
C ALA A 184 -3.37 11.02 -6.16
N ILE A 185 -2.69 10.61 -5.07
CA ILE A 185 -3.34 10.12 -3.85
C ILE A 185 -4.16 11.23 -3.19
N ALA A 186 -3.60 12.45 -3.06
CA ALA A 186 -4.25 13.59 -2.41
C ALA A 186 -5.53 14.02 -3.11
N VAL A 187 -5.50 14.12 -4.43
CA VAL A 187 -6.70 14.42 -5.23
C VAL A 187 -7.75 13.32 -5.04
N THR A 188 -7.34 12.05 -5.08
CA THR A 188 -8.25 10.91 -4.88
C THR A 188 -8.92 10.96 -3.50
N VAL A 189 -8.14 11.15 -2.43
CA VAL A 189 -8.68 11.27 -1.06
C VAL A 189 -9.67 12.41 -0.98
N SER A 190 -9.31 13.57 -1.52
CA SER A 190 -10.14 14.77 -1.47
C SER A 190 -11.48 14.60 -2.19
N VAL A 191 -11.52 13.82 -3.28
CA VAL A 191 -12.76 13.54 -4.02
C VAL A 191 -13.67 12.58 -3.24
N TYR A 192 -13.13 11.52 -2.67
CA TYR A 192 -13.92 10.40 -2.14
C TYR A 192 -14.11 10.41 -0.62
N VAL A 193 -13.43 11.30 0.12
CA VAL A 193 -13.61 11.38 1.58
C VAL A 193 -15.01 11.87 1.94
N LYS A 194 -15.66 11.18 2.89
CA LYS A 194 -16.90 11.64 3.52
C LYS A 194 -16.56 12.68 4.59
N ALA A 195 -16.83 13.96 4.31
CA ALA A 195 -16.65 15.03 5.30
C ALA A 195 -17.65 14.87 6.44
N LYS A 196 -17.15 14.80 7.68
CA LYS A 196 -17.96 14.81 8.91
C LYS A 196 -18.11 16.22 9.48
N HIS A 197 -17.03 17.02 9.37
CA HIS A 197 -16.98 18.36 9.93
C HIS A 197 -17.04 19.42 8.83
N VAL A 198 -17.61 20.59 9.16
CA VAL A 198 -17.79 21.69 8.20
C VAL A 198 -16.46 22.15 7.61
N TRP A 199 -15.37 22.18 8.41
CA TRP A 199 -14.03 22.59 8.00
C TRP A 199 -13.35 21.59 7.04
N GLU A 200 -13.78 20.34 6.99
CA GLU A 200 -13.25 19.36 6.04
C GLU A 200 -13.65 19.66 4.59
N LYS A 201 -14.75 20.36 4.37
CA LYS A 201 -15.20 20.73 3.01
C LYS A 201 -14.23 21.69 2.32
N PRO A 202 -13.91 22.88 2.89
CA PRO A 202 -12.93 23.78 2.28
C PRO A 202 -11.53 23.14 2.23
N MET A 203 -11.14 22.35 3.22
CA MET A 203 -9.85 21.63 3.23
C MET A 203 -9.72 20.69 2.03
N ARG A 204 -10.79 19.98 1.63
CA ARG A 204 -10.79 19.11 0.44
C ARG A 204 -10.44 19.90 -0.82
N TRP A 205 -11.12 21.02 -1.05
CA TRP A 205 -10.89 21.85 -2.23
C TRP A 205 -9.51 22.50 -2.23
N ALA A 206 -9.07 22.98 -1.06
CA ALA A 206 -7.72 23.50 -0.90
C ALA A 206 -6.66 22.43 -1.20
N THR A 207 -6.85 21.20 -0.71
CA THR A 207 -5.93 20.07 -0.99
C THR A 207 -5.87 19.77 -2.49
N ILE A 208 -7.01 19.74 -3.18
CA ILE A 208 -7.05 19.54 -4.64
C ILE A 208 -6.26 20.66 -5.34
N ALA A 209 -6.54 21.92 -5.03
CA ALA A 209 -5.87 23.06 -5.66
C ALA A 209 -4.36 23.05 -5.43
N ILE A 210 -3.92 22.82 -4.19
CA ILE A 210 -2.51 22.74 -3.82
C ILE A 210 -1.80 21.63 -4.59
N PHE A 211 -2.36 20.42 -4.59
CA PHE A 211 -1.67 19.28 -5.24
C PHE A 211 -1.75 19.29 -6.76
N LEU A 212 -2.78 19.87 -7.37
CA LEU A 212 -2.78 20.15 -8.80
C LEU A 212 -1.67 21.14 -9.17
N PHE A 213 -1.53 22.22 -8.40
CA PHE A 213 -0.46 23.20 -8.60
C PHE A 213 0.93 22.55 -8.42
N LEU A 214 1.14 21.79 -7.33
CA LEU A 214 2.41 21.08 -7.07
C LEU A 214 2.73 20.05 -8.15
N ALA A 215 1.73 19.33 -8.68
CA ALA A 215 1.90 18.38 -9.77
C ALA A 215 2.37 19.08 -11.06
N ILE A 216 1.81 20.26 -11.38
CA ILE A 216 2.25 21.07 -12.52
C ILE A 216 3.71 21.49 -12.32
N LYS A 217 4.06 21.99 -11.13
CA LYS A 217 5.43 22.45 -10.80
C LYS A 217 6.44 21.31 -10.72
N SER A 218 6.01 20.08 -10.42
CA SER A 218 6.90 18.92 -10.37
C SER A 218 7.49 18.53 -11.73
N GLN A 219 6.86 18.94 -12.85
CA GLN A 219 7.27 18.62 -14.22
C GLN A 219 7.57 17.12 -14.42
N SER A 220 6.95 16.26 -13.61
CA SER A 220 7.17 14.83 -13.64
C SER A 220 6.18 14.16 -14.63
N ARG A 221 6.68 13.62 -15.74
CA ARG A 221 5.86 12.89 -16.72
C ARG A 221 5.09 11.72 -16.09
N ALA A 222 5.76 10.96 -15.22
CA ALA A 222 5.13 9.85 -14.50
C ALA A 222 3.98 10.34 -13.60
N SER A 223 4.13 11.52 -12.97
CA SER A 223 3.10 12.14 -12.13
C SER A 223 1.86 12.52 -12.94
N TRP A 224 2.07 13.11 -14.10
CA TRP A 224 1.00 13.47 -15.02
C TRP A 224 0.25 12.23 -15.48
N LEU A 225 0.97 11.17 -15.87
CA LEU A 225 0.37 9.90 -16.28
C LEU A 225 -0.46 9.27 -15.13
N MET A 226 0.06 9.27 -13.91
CA MET A 226 -0.68 8.78 -12.75
C MET A 226 -1.94 9.60 -12.46
N MET A 227 -1.86 10.93 -12.55
CA MET A 227 -3.03 11.81 -12.36
C MET A 227 -4.06 11.65 -13.47
N MET A 228 -3.66 11.69 -14.73
CA MET A 228 -4.57 11.49 -15.86
C MET A 228 -5.20 10.11 -15.85
N GLY A 229 -4.40 9.07 -15.60
CA GLY A 229 -4.88 7.71 -15.42
C GLY A 229 -5.84 7.60 -14.22
N GLY A 230 -5.53 8.25 -13.10
CA GLY A 230 -6.41 8.34 -11.94
C GLY A 230 -7.74 9.00 -12.27
N PHE A 231 -7.76 10.14 -12.97
CA PHE A 231 -9.00 10.79 -13.42
C PHE A 231 -9.79 9.92 -14.40
N GLY A 232 -9.13 9.27 -15.35
CA GLY A 232 -9.77 8.32 -16.27
C GLY A 232 -10.40 7.16 -15.52
N PHE A 233 -9.71 6.63 -14.50
CA PHE A 233 -10.23 5.56 -13.66
C PHE A 233 -11.38 6.03 -12.76
N MET A 234 -11.33 7.26 -12.21
CA MET A 234 -12.47 7.89 -11.50
C MET A 234 -13.69 7.99 -12.41
N PHE A 235 -13.49 8.45 -13.64
CA PHE A 235 -14.55 8.53 -14.65
C PHE A 235 -15.14 7.14 -14.94
N LEU A 236 -14.29 6.14 -15.18
CA LEU A 236 -14.72 4.75 -15.38
C LEU A 236 -15.56 4.23 -14.21
N ILE A 237 -15.12 4.45 -12.97
CA ILE A 237 -15.89 4.08 -11.77
C ILE A 237 -17.25 4.79 -11.77
N ALA A 238 -17.31 6.08 -12.07
CA ALA A 238 -18.56 6.84 -12.13
C ALA A 238 -19.51 6.26 -13.19
N VAL A 239 -19.02 5.93 -14.38
CA VAL A 239 -19.76 5.28 -15.46
C VAL A 239 -20.30 3.91 -15.03
N LEU A 240 -19.46 3.05 -14.47
CA LEU A 240 -19.84 1.71 -14.05
C LEU A 240 -20.90 1.72 -12.94
N ARG A 241 -20.84 2.71 -12.04
CA ARG A 241 -21.81 2.91 -10.93
C ARG A 241 -23.11 3.57 -11.39
N ASN A 242 -23.15 4.20 -12.54
CA ASN A 242 -24.34 4.90 -13.01
C ASN A 242 -25.41 3.88 -13.46
N ARG A 243 -26.50 3.80 -12.69
CA ARG A 243 -27.62 2.86 -12.96
C ARG A 243 -28.45 3.23 -14.19
N ARG A 244 -28.33 4.47 -14.70
CA ARG A 244 -29.09 4.96 -15.88
C ARG A 244 -28.46 4.50 -17.20
N LEU A 245 -27.19 4.11 -17.20
CA LEU A 245 -26.49 3.66 -18.40
C LEU A 245 -26.70 2.17 -18.64
N SER A 246 -26.95 1.80 -19.91
CA SER A 246 -27.05 0.40 -20.31
C SER A 246 -25.71 -0.34 -20.12
N SER A 247 -25.77 -1.64 -19.92
CA SER A 247 -24.55 -2.47 -19.81
C SER A 247 -23.69 -2.41 -21.06
N GLY A 248 -24.31 -2.33 -22.26
CA GLY A 248 -23.58 -2.18 -23.52
C GLY A 248 -22.79 -0.88 -23.57
N LEU A 249 -23.44 0.26 -23.24
CA LEU A 249 -22.75 1.56 -23.23
C LEU A 249 -21.60 1.61 -22.21
N LYS A 250 -21.79 1.02 -21.02
CA LYS A 250 -20.70 0.89 -20.02
C LYS A 250 -19.52 0.11 -20.56
N LEU A 251 -19.79 -1.02 -21.23
CA LEU A 251 -18.74 -1.84 -21.85
C LEU A 251 -18.03 -1.08 -22.97
N THR A 252 -18.78 -0.38 -23.84
CA THR A 252 -18.19 0.43 -24.91
C THR A 252 -17.25 1.51 -24.34
N ILE A 253 -17.68 2.25 -23.31
CA ILE A 253 -16.86 3.28 -22.67
C ILE A 253 -15.62 2.65 -22.01
N ALA A 254 -15.77 1.51 -21.33
CA ALA A 254 -14.65 0.81 -20.71
C ALA A 254 -13.62 0.33 -21.74
N LEU A 255 -14.09 -0.24 -22.87
CA LEU A 255 -13.23 -0.67 -23.97
C LEU A 255 -12.55 0.52 -24.65
N ALA A 256 -13.28 1.61 -24.93
CA ALA A 256 -12.71 2.82 -25.51
C ALA A 256 -11.61 3.41 -24.63
N LEU A 257 -11.85 3.49 -23.32
CA LEU A 257 -10.84 3.96 -22.35
C LEU A 257 -9.63 3.01 -22.29
N GLY A 258 -9.88 1.70 -22.33
CA GLY A 258 -8.82 0.69 -22.41
C GLY A 258 -7.98 0.82 -23.67
N LEU A 259 -8.61 1.05 -24.84
CA LEU A 259 -7.90 1.28 -26.10
C LEU A 259 -7.06 2.58 -26.08
N VAL A 260 -7.58 3.65 -25.46
CA VAL A 260 -6.80 4.89 -25.29
C VAL A 260 -5.57 4.65 -24.41
N VAL A 261 -5.71 3.91 -23.32
CA VAL A 261 -4.58 3.55 -22.44
C VAL A 261 -3.58 2.65 -23.16
N LEU A 262 -4.06 1.64 -23.89
CA LEU A 262 -3.20 0.75 -24.68
C LEU A 262 -2.50 1.49 -25.81
N GLY A 263 -3.21 2.37 -26.53
CA GLY A 263 -2.62 3.21 -27.58
C GLY A 263 -1.56 4.16 -27.06
N ALA A 264 -1.81 4.79 -25.91
CA ALA A 264 -0.81 5.63 -25.24
C ALA A 264 0.42 4.81 -24.79
N ALA A 265 0.19 3.62 -24.24
CA ALA A 265 1.28 2.70 -23.87
C ALA A 265 2.08 2.21 -25.07
N ALA A 266 1.41 1.89 -26.19
CA ALA A 266 2.05 1.50 -27.44
C ALA A 266 2.86 2.65 -28.04
N ALA A 267 2.32 3.87 -28.08
CA ALA A 267 3.04 5.05 -28.56
C ALA A 267 4.30 5.37 -27.72
N GLU A 268 4.25 5.12 -26.41
CA GLU A 268 5.44 5.21 -25.58
C GLU A 268 6.40 4.03 -25.83
N PHE A 269 5.88 2.83 -26.11
CA PHE A 269 6.68 1.65 -26.46
C PHE A 269 7.40 1.82 -27.80
N ASP A 270 6.74 2.40 -28.83
CA ASP A 270 7.37 2.74 -30.10
C ASP A 270 8.50 3.77 -29.95
N LYS A 271 8.33 4.74 -29.05
CA LYS A 271 9.43 5.64 -28.67
C LYS A 271 10.57 4.92 -27.96
N VAL A 272 10.25 3.92 -27.13
CA VAL A 272 11.26 3.03 -26.51
C VAL A 272 12.01 2.25 -27.59
N ILE A 273 11.31 1.64 -28.56
CA ILE A 273 11.94 0.89 -29.66
C ILE A 273 12.74 1.82 -30.58
N ALA A 274 12.19 2.99 -30.95
CA ALA A 274 12.91 3.98 -31.77
C ALA A 274 14.18 4.48 -31.06
N ALA A 275 14.18 4.47 -29.74
CA ALA A 275 15.31 4.79 -28.90
C ALA A 275 16.37 3.67 -28.87
N PHE A 276 16.02 2.42 -29.15
CA PHE A 276 17.00 1.33 -29.31
C PHE A 276 17.95 1.55 -30.50
N GLY A 277 17.61 2.44 -31.44
CA GLY A 277 18.45 2.78 -32.57
C GLY A 277 19.23 4.10 -32.49
N ARG A 278 19.14 4.84 -31.35
CA ARG A 278 19.81 6.15 -31.16
C ARG A 278 20.27 6.36 -29.74
N ASP A 279 21.52 6.82 -29.59
CA ASP A 279 22.28 6.95 -28.33
C ASP A 279 21.76 7.95 -27.29
N ASP A 280 20.66 8.67 -27.52
CA ASP A 280 20.20 9.77 -26.65
C ASP A 280 18.94 9.47 -25.84
N THR A 281 18.79 8.27 -25.28
CA THR A 281 17.49 7.76 -24.99
C THR A 281 17.25 7.32 -23.56
N PHE A 282 16.08 7.66 -23.09
CA PHE A 282 15.45 7.14 -21.87
C PHE A 282 16.36 7.09 -20.63
N SER A 283 17.15 8.14 -20.37
CA SER A 283 17.97 8.24 -19.14
C SER A 283 18.82 7.00 -18.81
N GLY A 284 19.27 6.23 -19.80
CA GLY A 284 20.11 5.04 -19.59
C GLY A 284 19.37 3.80 -19.03
N ARG A 285 18.04 3.83 -18.87
CA ARG A 285 17.29 2.71 -18.28
C ARG A 285 17.34 1.44 -19.11
N THR A 286 17.34 1.54 -20.43
CA THR A 286 17.42 0.37 -21.33
C THR A 286 18.73 -0.39 -21.12
N THR A 287 19.84 0.33 -21.07
CA THR A 287 21.17 -0.25 -20.80
C THR A 287 21.24 -0.88 -19.42
N LEU A 288 20.66 -0.18 -18.41
CA LEU A 288 20.54 -0.70 -17.05
C LEU A 288 19.74 -2.01 -17.00
N TRP A 289 18.59 -2.06 -17.66
CA TRP A 289 17.74 -3.26 -17.70
C TRP A 289 18.41 -4.40 -18.44
N HIS A 290 19.06 -4.11 -19.57
CA HIS A 290 19.83 -5.12 -20.30
C HIS A 290 20.92 -5.76 -19.41
N GLY A 291 21.71 -4.94 -18.71
CA GLY A 291 22.72 -5.43 -17.80
C GLY A 291 22.13 -6.20 -16.61
N ALA A 292 21.06 -5.68 -16.00
CA ALA A 292 20.41 -6.36 -14.88
C ALA A 292 19.81 -7.72 -15.28
N ILE A 293 19.16 -7.81 -16.45
CA ILE A 293 18.59 -9.06 -16.98
C ILE A 293 19.72 -10.04 -17.30
N ALA A 294 20.81 -9.60 -17.95
CA ALA A 294 21.94 -10.46 -18.28
C ALA A 294 22.55 -11.09 -17.02
N VAL A 295 22.85 -10.28 -16.01
CA VAL A 295 23.41 -10.74 -14.73
C VAL A 295 22.44 -11.68 -14.01
N ALA A 296 21.16 -11.29 -13.84
CA ALA A 296 20.20 -12.13 -13.14
C ALA A 296 19.92 -13.45 -13.86
N SER A 297 19.91 -13.46 -15.21
CA SER A 297 19.71 -14.68 -15.99
C SER A 297 20.89 -15.64 -15.90
N ALA A 298 22.10 -15.13 -15.72
CA ALA A 298 23.29 -15.95 -15.54
C ALA A 298 23.38 -16.53 -14.12
N ASP A 299 23.19 -15.68 -13.10
CA ASP A 299 23.52 -16.04 -11.73
C ASP A 299 22.28 -16.55 -10.92
N HIS A 300 21.09 -16.00 -11.17
CA HIS A 300 19.91 -16.23 -10.33
C HIS A 300 18.59 -16.35 -11.12
N PRO A 301 18.50 -17.20 -12.16
CA PRO A 301 17.39 -17.16 -13.14
C PRO A 301 16.02 -17.52 -12.56
N ILE A 302 15.94 -18.32 -11.49
CA ILE A 302 14.69 -18.90 -10.97
C ILE A 302 14.23 -18.22 -9.68
N LEU A 303 15.12 -18.12 -8.69
CA LEU A 303 14.79 -17.68 -7.34
C LEU A 303 15.13 -16.20 -7.08
N GLY A 304 15.82 -15.55 -8.03
CA GLY A 304 16.32 -14.18 -7.83
C GLY A 304 17.47 -14.10 -6.83
N ALA A 305 18.01 -12.90 -6.66
CA ALA A 305 19.17 -12.65 -5.80
C ALA A 305 18.84 -12.58 -4.29
N GLY A 306 17.58 -12.73 -3.91
CA GLY A 306 17.08 -12.49 -2.57
C GLY A 306 16.45 -11.11 -2.41
N TYR A 307 15.48 -10.99 -1.49
CA TYR A 307 14.73 -9.76 -1.28
C TYR A 307 15.66 -8.56 -1.01
N ARG A 308 15.55 -7.54 -1.85
CA ARG A 308 16.34 -6.30 -1.81
C ARG A 308 17.86 -6.50 -1.88
N ALA A 309 18.35 -7.67 -2.33
CA ALA A 309 19.78 -7.97 -2.42
C ALA A 309 20.37 -7.72 -3.81
N PHE A 310 19.56 -7.69 -4.88
CA PHE A 310 20.09 -7.53 -6.24
C PHE A 310 20.86 -6.20 -6.41
N TRP A 311 20.29 -5.07 -6.00
CA TRP A 311 20.91 -3.74 -6.16
C TRP A 311 21.96 -3.40 -5.08
N THR A 312 22.55 -4.42 -4.44
CA THR A 312 23.72 -4.25 -3.56
C THR A 312 25.01 -4.32 -4.37
N ALA A 313 26.13 -3.95 -3.74
CA ALA A 313 27.44 -4.02 -4.37
C ALA A 313 27.78 -5.45 -4.85
N THR A 314 27.31 -6.47 -4.14
CA THR A 314 27.51 -7.88 -4.50
C THR A 314 26.54 -8.30 -5.59
N GLY A 315 25.25 -8.05 -5.45
CA GLY A 315 24.22 -8.56 -6.36
C GLY A 315 24.26 -7.93 -7.75
N ALA A 316 24.61 -6.65 -7.86
CA ALA A 316 24.70 -5.93 -9.13
C ALA A 316 26.14 -5.70 -9.61
N ALA A 317 27.10 -6.46 -9.12
CA ALA A 317 28.52 -6.28 -9.48
C ALA A 317 28.73 -6.28 -11.00
N GLY A 318 28.18 -7.26 -11.72
CA GLY A 318 28.30 -7.38 -13.18
C GLY A 318 27.48 -6.36 -13.97
N VAL A 319 26.52 -5.67 -13.36
CA VAL A 319 25.72 -4.63 -14.05
C VAL A 319 26.57 -3.42 -14.41
N ARG A 320 27.64 -3.16 -13.66
CA ARG A 320 28.55 -2.02 -13.89
C ARG A 320 29.18 -2.05 -15.27
N ASP A 321 29.43 -3.23 -15.81
CA ASP A 321 30.08 -3.41 -17.13
C ASP A 321 29.15 -2.89 -18.27
N TYR A 322 27.85 -2.89 -18.02
CA TYR A 322 26.84 -2.42 -18.98
C TYR A 322 26.52 -0.92 -18.87
N ILE A 323 26.71 -0.33 -17.69
CA ILE A 323 26.31 1.06 -17.39
C ILE A 323 27.51 2.01 -17.30
N GLN A 324 28.44 1.90 -18.26
CA GLN A 324 29.59 2.80 -18.35
C GLN A 324 29.10 4.26 -18.41
N GLY A 325 29.69 5.11 -17.56
CA GLY A 325 29.29 6.52 -17.44
C GLY A 325 28.26 6.82 -16.34
N TRP A 326 27.64 5.82 -15.73
CA TRP A 326 26.89 6.01 -14.50
C TRP A 326 27.87 6.02 -13.32
N GLY A 327 28.10 7.15 -12.72
CA GLY A 327 29.08 7.25 -11.61
C GLY A 327 28.79 6.33 -10.41
N ARG A 328 27.58 5.74 -10.35
CA ARG A 328 27.08 4.95 -9.24
C ARG A 328 26.03 3.94 -9.69
N LEU A 329 25.98 2.76 -9.05
CA LEU A 329 24.87 1.80 -9.22
C LEU A 329 23.59 2.40 -8.64
N PRO A 330 22.45 2.37 -9.36
CA PRO A 330 21.17 2.78 -8.82
C PRO A 330 20.70 1.83 -7.73
N GLY A 331 19.95 2.32 -6.76
CA GLY A 331 19.39 1.51 -5.67
C GLY A 331 18.18 0.66 -6.08
N HIS A 332 17.71 0.77 -7.33
CA HIS A 332 16.59 0.00 -7.90
C HIS A 332 16.56 0.13 -9.43
N GLY A 333 15.85 -0.79 -10.11
CA GLY A 333 15.78 -0.86 -11.57
C GLY A 333 14.88 0.18 -12.25
N HIS A 334 14.29 1.13 -11.54
CA HIS A 334 13.27 2.05 -12.08
C HIS A 334 12.09 1.33 -12.77
N ASN A 335 11.88 0.07 -12.42
CA ASN A 335 10.78 -0.77 -12.84
C ASN A 335 10.52 -1.83 -11.76
N GLY A 336 9.48 -1.64 -10.96
CA GLY A 336 9.18 -2.52 -9.83
C GLY A 336 8.78 -3.94 -10.24
N TYR A 337 8.28 -4.15 -11.46
CA TYR A 337 7.98 -5.49 -11.96
C TYR A 337 9.27 -6.26 -12.25
N LEU A 338 10.25 -5.59 -12.87
CA LEU A 338 11.57 -6.14 -13.09
C LEU A 338 12.27 -6.43 -11.75
N ASP A 339 12.21 -5.48 -10.81
CA ASP A 339 12.85 -5.66 -9.49
C ASP A 339 12.27 -6.85 -8.72
N VAL A 340 10.97 -7.12 -8.80
CA VAL A 340 10.37 -8.32 -8.21
C VAL A 340 11.00 -9.60 -8.79
N TRP A 341 11.26 -9.64 -10.09
CA TRP A 341 11.93 -10.78 -10.72
C TRP A 341 13.41 -10.88 -10.33
N LEU A 342 14.14 -9.77 -10.34
CA LEU A 342 15.54 -9.72 -9.97
C LEU A 342 15.78 -10.17 -8.53
N GLU A 343 14.86 -9.82 -7.62
CA GLU A 343 14.97 -10.07 -6.18
C GLU A 343 14.37 -11.43 -5.76
N LEU A 344 13.18 -11.78 -6.27
CA LEU A 344 12.40 -12.94 -5.81
C LEU A 344 12.14 -13.98 -6.92
N GLY A 345 12.71 -13.79 -8.09
CA GLY A 345 12.62 -14.70 -9.22
C GLY A 345 11.19 -14.87 -9.74
N TRP A 346 10.97 -15.95 -10.48
CA TRP A 346 9.66 -16.27 -11.04
C TRP A 346 8.60 -16.59 -9.98
N ALA A 347 9.01 -17.09 -8.80
CA ALA A 347 8.09 -17.27 -7.67
C ALA A 347 7.52 -15.93 -7.18
N GLY A 348 8.38 -14.90 -7.09
CA GLY A 348 7.97 -13.53 -6.76
C GLY A 348 7.03 -12.95 -7.80
N VAL A 349 7.35 -13.11 -9.10
CA VAL A 349 6.51 -12.64 -10.22
C VAL A 349 5.12 -13.30 -10.17
N ALA A 350 5.06 -14.61 -10.04
CA ALA A 350 3.81 -15.35 -9.98
C ALA A 350 2.95 -14.92 -8.78
N LEU A 351 3.55 -14.85 -7.58
CA LEU A 351 2.86 -14.42 -6.38
C LEU A 351 2.36 -12.97 -6.48
N PHE A 352 3.18 -12.07 -7.02
CA PHE A 352 2.82 -10.68 -7.21
C PHE A 352 1.69 -10.54 -8.24
N ALA A 353 1.73 -11.27 -9.36
CA ALA A 353 0.66 -11.30 -10.34
C ALA A 353 -0.67 -11.81 -9.73
N ILE A 354 -0.63 -12.89 -8.93
CA ILE A 354 -1.81 -13.39 -8.20
C ILE A 354 -2.35 -12.33 -7.24
N PHE A 355 -1.46 -11.60 -6.54
CA PHE A 355 -1.85 -10.50 -5.67
C PHE A 355 -2.56 -9.39 -6.46
N LEU A 356 -1.98 -8.92 -7.56
CA LEU A 356 -2.56 -7.87 -8.40
C LEU A 356 -3.95 -8.29 -8.91
N LEU A 357 -4.07 -9.46 -9.51
CA LEU A 357 -5.33 -9.97 -10.06
C LEU A 357 -6.39 -10.13 -8.97
N THR A 358 -6.02 -10.71 -7.83
CA THR A 358 -6.94 -10.89 -6.70
C THR A 358 -7.43 -9.55 -6.17
N MET A 359 -6.55 -8.56 -6.04
CA MET A 359 -6.92 -7.24 -5.55
C MET A 359 -7.80 -6.47 -6.53
N ILE A 360 -7.52 -6.55 -7.83
CA ILE A 360 -8.38 -5.98 -8.89
C ILE A 360 -9.81 -6.55 -8.73
N VAL A 361 -9.94 -7.88 -8.64
CA VAL A 361 -11.25 -8.53 -8.48
C VAL A 361 -11.95 -8.14 -7.17
N ARG A 362 -11.22 -8.13 -6.05
CA ARG A 362 -11.77 -7.76 -4.73
C ARG A 362 -12.27 -6.32 -4.74
N LEU A 363 -11.46 -5.38 -5.21
CA LEU A 363 -11.80 -3.95 -5.25
C LEU A 363 -12.94 -3.69 -6.24
N ALA A 364 -12.91 -4.26 -7.43
CA ALA A 364 -13.99 -4.15 -8.40
C ALA A 364 -15.34 -4.63 -7.80
N ARG A 365 -15.35 -5.79 -7.13
CA ARG A 365 -16.55 -6.29 -6.45
C ARG A 365 -17.03 -5.34 -5.35
N ARG A 366 -16.14 -4.69 -4.60
CA ARG A 366 -16.51 -3.72 -3.57
C ARG A 366 -17.09 -2.44 -4.18
N VAL A 367 -16.43 -1.88 -5.16
CA VAL A 367 -16.87 -0.68 -5.88
C VAL A 367 -18.26 -0.87 -6.47
N LEU A 368 -18.54 -2.04 -7.07
CA LEU A 368 -19.81 -2.31 -7.73
C LEU A 368 -20.94 -2.69 -6.76
N ARG A 369 -20.62 -3.41 -5.66
CA ARG A 369 -21.63 -3.92 -4.71
C ARG A 369 -21.96 -2.93 -3.59
N ALA A 370 -21.09 -1.96 -3.30
CA ALA A 370 -21.27 -0.97 -2.25
C ALA A 370 -21.08 0.45 -2.83
N PRO A 371 -21.98 0.90 -3.73
CA PRO A 371 -21.86 2.21 -4.38
C PRO A 371 -21.97 3.38 -3.40
N ASP A 372 -22.61 3.19 -2.25
CA ASP A 372 -22.77 4.20 -1.21
C ASP A 372 -21.55 4.34 -0.28
N GLU A 373 -20.56 3.48 -0.45
CA GLU A 373 -19.29 3.50 0.29
C GLU A 373 -18.16 4.03 -0.62
N PRO A 374 -17.93 5.37 -0.69
CA PRO A 374 -16.96 5.97 -1.62
C PRO A 374 -15.51 5.58 -1.32
N ALA A 375 -15.20 5.17 -0.10
CA ALA A 375 -13.87 4.70 0.28
C ALA A 375 -13.36 3.55 -0.62
N TRP A 376 -14.25 2.66 -1.10
CA TRP A 376 -13.84 1.59 -2.00
C TRP A 376 -13.36 2.10 -3.36
N ALA A 377 -13.97 3.18 -3.85
CA ALA A 377 -13.50 3.85 -5.06
C ALA A 377 -12.10 4.46 -4.84
N ALA A 378 -11.89 5.11 -3.69
CA ALA A 378 -10.57 5.64 -3.34
C ALA A 378 -9.50 4.54 -3.29
N PHE A 379 -9.77 3.42 -2.60
CA PHE A 379 -8.83 2.30 -2.54
C PHE A 379 -8.59 1.65 -3.90
N ALA A 380 -9.60 1.58 -4.77
CA ALA A 380 -9.43 1.07 -6.13
C ALA A 380 -8.49 1.98 -6.96
N ILE A 381 -8.60 3.31 -6.79
CA ILE A 381 -7.72 4.27 -7.45
C ILE A 381 -6.32 4.24 -6.84
N PHE A 382 -6.17 4.13 -5.52
CA PHE A 382 -4.85 3.95 -4.90
C PHE A 382 -4.14 2.71 -5.45
N PHE A 383 -4.89 1.62 -5.61
CA PHE A 383 -4.34 0.38 -6.17
C PHE A 383 -3.98 0.53 -7.64
N PHE A 384 -4.79 1.26 -8.41
CA PHE A 384 -4.47 1.61 -9.79
C PHE A 384 -3.21 2.48 -9.88
N VAL A 385 -3.09 3.52 -9.05
CA VAL A 385 -1.86 4.35 -8.95
C VAL A 385 -0.67 3.50 -8.53
N PHE A 386 -0.85 2.55 -7.60
CA PHE A 386 0.19 1.59 -7.22
C PHE A 386 0.68 0.76 -8.42
N ILE A 387 -0.23 0.23 -9.23
CA ILE A 387 0.12 -0.52 -10.45
C ILE A 387 0.92 0.37 -11.41
N LEU A 388 0.42 1.56 -11.73
CA LEU A 388 1.10 2.49 -12.65
C LEU A 388 2.47 2.93 -12.12
N ASN A 389 2.58 3.18 -10.82
CA ASN A 389 3.81 3.64 -10.23
C ASN A 389 4.91 2.57 -10.25
N ASN A 390 4.55 1.26 -10.14
CA ASN A 390 5.51 0.18 -10.29
C ASN A 390 6.15 0.10 -11.69
N ALA A 391 5.52 0.66 -12.74
CA ALA A 391 6.12 0.74 -14.06
C ALA A 391 7.28 1.77 -14.15
N SER A 392 7.42 2.65 -13.17
CA SER A 392 8.43 3.73 -13.18
C SER A 392 9.34 3.76 -11.96
N VAL A 393 8.89 3.24 -10.82
CA VAL A 393 9.64 3.20 -9.56
C VAL A 393 9.22 1.96 -8.77
N THR A 394 10.15 1.31 -8.10
CA THR A 394 9.85 0.14 -7.26
C THR A 394 9.12 0.55 -6.00
N VAL A 395 7.84 0.23 -5.92
CA VAL A 395 6.99 0.42 -4.72
C VAL A 395 6.44 -0.89 -4.18
N ALA A 396 6.44 -1.97 -4.99
CA ALA A 396 6.10 -3.30 -4.52
C ALA A 396 7.07 -3.74 -3.41
N PHE A 397 6.52 -4.28 -2.34
CA PHE A 397 7.28 -4.74 -1.17
C PHE A 397 8.17 -3.66 -0.53
N LYS A 398 7.91 -2.37 -0.79
CA LYS A 398 8.70 -1.29 -0.22
C LYS A 398 8.16 -0.92 1.16
N HIS A 399 8.98 -1.13 2.19
CA HIS A 399 8.66 -0.65 3.53
C HIS A 399 8.57 0.90 3.56
N THR A 400 7.78 1.44 4.46
CA THR A 400 7.64 2.90 4.69
C THR A 400 7.23 3.68 3.43
N ASP A 401 6.39 3.08 2.56
CA ASP A 401 5.88 3.72 1.35
C ASP A 401 4.34 3.72 1.33
N ILE A 402 3.74 4.89 1.13
CA ILE A 402 2.27 5.06 1.18
C ILE A 402 1.54 4.22 0.12
N ALA A 403 2.13 4.04 -1.06
CA ALA A 403 1.49 3.25 -2.10
C ALA A 403 1.45 1.76 -1.73
N TRP A 404 2.53 1.23 -1.13
CA TRP A 404 2.55 -0.13 -0.59
C TRP A 404 1.60 -0.27 0.59
N VAL A 405 1.66 0.66 1.55
CA VAL A 405 0.78 0.67 2.73
C VAL A 405 -0.69 0.69 2.32
N THR A 406 -1.08 1.54 1.36
CA THR A 406 -2.48 1.59 0.90
C THR A 406 -2.90 0.32 0.15
N ALA A 407 -1.99 -0.34 -0.59
CA ALA A 407 -2.26 -1.63 -1.23
C ALA A 407 -2.48 -2.75 -0.20
N VAL A 408 -1.66 -2.82 0.86
CA VAL A 408 -1.84 -3.78 1.97
C VAL A 408 -3.11 -3.47 2.76
N LEU A 409 -3.40 -2.20 3.04
CA LEU A 409 -4.66 -1.79 3.70
C LEU A 409 -5.88 -2.16 2.87
N ALA A 410 -5.84 -1.98 1.55
CA ALA A 410 -6.91 -2.41 0.65
C ALA A 410 -7.17 -3.93 0.76
N CYS A 411 -6.10 -4.73 0.86
CA CYS A 411 -6.19 -6.17 1.07
C CYS A 411 -6.88 -6.49 2.40
N LEU A 412 -6.42 -5.91 3.50
CA LEU A 412 -6.97 -6.10 4.83
C LEU A 412 -8.44 -5.67 4.93
N TYR A 413 -8.78 -4.46 4.47
CA TYR A 413 -10.15 -3.95 4.52
C TYR A 413 -11.13 -4.75 3.67
N THR A 414 -10.72 -5.20 2.48
CA THR A 414 -11.60 -6.02 1.63
C THR A 414 -11.96 -7.35 2.27
N ARG A 415 -11.12 -7.92 3.14
CA ARG A 415 -11.37 -9.15 3.90
C ARG A 415 -12.22 -8.91 5.14
N GLN A 416 -11.89 -7.92 5.95
CA GLN A 416 -12.62 -7.63 7.20
C GLN A 416 -14.12 -7.43 6.97
N CYS A 417 -14.51 -6.76 5.88
CA CYS A 417 -15.91 -6.58 5.53
C CYS A 417 -16.61 -7.86 5.08
N VAL A 418 -15.89 -8.90 4.64
CA VAL A 418 -16.51 -10.20 4.32
C VAL A 418 -16.88 -10.94 5.61
N THR A 419 -15.98 -10.96 6.58
CA THR A 419 -16.19 -11.64 7.87
C THR A 419 -17.25 -10.95 8.74
N ALA A 420 -17.36 -9.62 8.66
CA ALA A 420 -18.41 -8.86 9.37
C ALA A 420 -19.82 -9.06 8.79
N ARG A 421 -19.93 -9.43 7.52
CA ARG A 421 -21.22 -9.66 6.82
C ARG A 421 -21.62 -11.15 6.71
N LEU A 422 -20.88 -12.09 7.30
CA LEU A 422 -21.42 -13.43 7.51
C LEU A 422 -22.65 -13.27 8.40
N PRO A 423 -23.84 -13.65 7.89
CA PRO A 423 -25.08 -13.16 8.47
C PRO A 423 -25.23 -13.62 9.91
N VAL A 424 -25.90 -12.78 10.69
CA VAL A 424 -26.44 -13.10 12.03
C VAL A 424 -27.09 -14.49 12.07
N ILE A 425 -27.62 -14.98 10.95
CA ILE A 425 -28.16 -16.33 10.73
C ILE A 425 -27.14 -17.43 11.07
N ALA A 426 -25.87 -17.32 10.69
CA ALA A 426 -24.86 -18.32 11.05
C ALA A 426 -24.46 -18.25 12.54
N ARG A 427 -24.57 -17.08 13.18
CA ARG A 427 -24.40 -16.94 14.65
C ARG A 427 -25.61 -17.46 15.41
N VAL A 428 -26.81 -17.19 14.92
CA VAL A 428 -28.06 -17.68 15.52
C VAL A 428 -28.16 -19.20 15.39
N THR A 429 -27.83 -19.80 14.24
CA THR A 429 -27.79 -21.24 14.07
C THR A 429 -26.76 -21.89 15.01
N ARG A 430 -25.55 -21.32 15.12
CA ARG A 430 -24.54 -21.88 16.04
C ARG A 430 -24.94 -21.76 17.51
N GLN A 431 -25.56 -20.64 17.89
CA GLN A 431 -26.09 -20.47 19.26
C GLN A 431 -27.33 -21.36 19.51
N HIS A 432 -28.15 -21.57 18.49
CA HIS A 432 -29.32 -22.43 18.55
C HIS A 432 -28.87 -23.90 18.68
N TRP A 433 -27.89 -24.37 17.89
CA TRP A 433 -27.28 -25.69 18.04
C TRP A 433 -26.59 -25.87 19.39
N MET A 434 -25.89 -24.88 19.91
CA MET A 434 -25.29 -24.99 21.24
C MET A 434 -26.32 -24.96 22.38
N ARG A 435 -27.52 -24.41 22.18
CA ARG A 435 -28.62 -24.50 23.15
C ARG A 435 -29.33 -25.87 23.09
N MET A 436 -29.46 -26.42 21.90
CA MET A 436 -30.05 -27.78 21.74
C MET A 436 -29.10 -28.90 22.18
N ALA A 437 -27.80 -28.69 22.16
CA ALA A 437 -26.79 -29.63 22.64
C ALA A 437 -26.59 -29.60 24.16
N ARG A 438 -27.36 -28.82 24.93
CA ARG A 438 -27.37 -28.97 26.38
C ARG A 438 -28.07 -30.24 26.74
N PRO A 439 -27.45 -31.18 27.50
CA PRO A 439 -28.13 -32.39 27.94
C PRO A 439 -29.37 -31.98 28.75
N VAL A 440 -30.51 -32.50 28.36
CA VAL A 440 -31.75 -32.38 29.12
C VAL A 440 -31.46 -32.95 30.49
N ARG A 441 -31.50 -32.11 31.54
CA ARG A 441 -31.44 -32.61 32.90
C ARG A 441 -32.63 -33.50 33.09
N ALA A 442 -32.38 -34.77 33.34
CA ALA A 442 -33.41 -35.73 33.70
C ALA A 442 -34.23 -35.18 34.89
N PRO A 443 -35.56 -35.24 34.84
CA PRO A 443 -36.40 -34.82 35.95
C PRO A 443 -36.03 -35.66 37.19
N ALA A 444 -35.81 -34.98 38.31
CA ALA A 444 -35.60 -35.65 39.57
C ALA A 444 -36.87 -36.40 39.97
N TYR A 445 -36.85 -37.70 39.81
CA TYR A 445 -37.90 -38.55 40.39
C TYR A 445 -37.85 -38.34 41.89
N ALA A 446 -38.92 -37.78 42.45
CA ALA A 446 -39.18 -37.70 43.88
C ALA A 446 -39.23 -39.16 44.42
N ARG A 447 -38.27 -39.53 45.28
CA ARG A 447 -38.31 -40.75 46.03
C ARG A 447 -39.45 -40.59 47.05
N ALA A 448 -40.60 -41.22 46.78
CA ALA A 448 -41.63 -41.45 47.77
C ALA A 448 -41.08 -42.39 48.87
N ARG A 449 -41.03 -41.92 50.10
CA ARG A 449 -40.75 -42.76 51.28
C ARG A 449 -42.03 -43.61 51.54
N PRO A 450 -41.93 -44.94 51.78
CA PRO A 450 -43.08 -45.71 52.27
C PRO A 450 -43.26 -45.39 53.76
N HIS A 451 -44.45 -44.91 54.12
CA HIS A 451 -44.91 -44.89 55.52
C HIS A 451 -45.25 -46.32 55.94
N PHE A 452 -44.46 -46.87 56.87
CA PHE A 452 -44.90 -48.01 57.65
C PHE A 452 -45.83 -47.50 58.77
N ALA A 453 -47.11 -47.90 58.71
CA ALA A 453 -48.07 -47.78 59.78
C ALA A 453 -47.88 -48.98 60.73
N GLU A 454 -47.52 -48.76 61.95
CA GLU A 454 -47.64 -49.73 63.03
C GLU A 454 -49.12 -49.82 63.41
N ALA A 455 -49.71 -51.04 63.27
CA ALA A 455 -50.94 -51.40 63.94
C ALA A 455 -50.62 -52.27 65.15
N ARG A 456 -51.03 -51.80 66.29
CA ARG A 456 -51.05 -52.57 67.58
C ARG A 456 -52.28 -53.52 67.54
N SER A 457 -52.05 -54.69 67.96
CA SER A 457 -52.71 -55.50 69.00
C SER A 457 -52.11 -56.88 69.07
#